data_ea484bcf8943f89c28b3919a92d50190
#
_entry.id   ea484bcf8943f89c28b3919a92d50190
#
_cell.length_a   1.000
_cell.length_b   1.000
_cell.length_c   1.000
_cell.angle_alpha   90.00
_cell.angle_beta   90.00
_cell.angle_gamma   90.00
#
_symmetry.space_group_name_H-M   'P 1'
#
loop_
_entity.id
_entity.type
_entity.pdbx_description
1 polymer ?
#
loop_
_entity_poly.entity_id
_entity_poly.type
_entity_poly.pdbx_seq_one_letter_code
_entity_poly.pdbx_strand_id
1 'polypeptide(L)'
;MFLIAGPCAIESRDTVMLTAETLKQVCDRMGITLYFKSSYDKANRTSMSERGVGMEKGLEILQEVKSTFNLPILTDVHESWQCEPVAEVADVLQIPAFLSRQTDLLVATAKTGKIVNVKKGQFMAPWDMRGAIAKIEANQTIKLEGDQKGIWLTERGSSFGYGNIVVDMTSLVKMREYGYPIVFDATHSVQQPSSQAGVTGGNREMVPHLIRAAVAVGIDGLFLEVHPSPEKAISDAANQVRLNDVEHILKQTLEIDKLIHS
;
A
#
# COMPACT_ATOMS: atom_id res chain seq x y z
N MET A 1 -9.55 -11.99 -3.48
CA MET A 1 -8.80 -10.71 -3.38
C MET A 1 -8.61 -10.33 -1.92
N PHE A 2 -7.44 -9.75 -1.50
CA PHE A 2 -7.20 -9.22 -0.16
C PHE A 2 -7.21 -7.68 -0.16
N LEU A 3 -7.33 -7.06 1.02
CA LEU A 3 -7.30 -5.61 1.21
C LEU A 3 -6.07 -5.19 2.03
N ILE A 4 -5.37 -4.17 1.57
CA ILE A 4 -4.38 -3.41 2.34
C ILE A 4 -5.02 -2.06 2.63
N ALA A 5 -5.31 -1.73 3.88
CA ALA A 5 -5.95 -0.46 4.22
C ALA A 5 -5.57 0.06 5.61
N GLY A 6 -5.62 1.39 5.75
CA GLY A 6 -5.39 2.13 6.97
C GLY A 6 -5.06 3.59 6.69
N PRO A 7 -4.79 4.40 7.72
CA PRO A 7 -4.42 5.80 7.54
C PRO A 7 -3.08 5.95 6.80
N CYS A 8 -2.96 6.99 6.00
CA CYS A 8 -1.74 7.31 5.27
C CYS A 8 -0.51 7.33 6.21
N ALA A 9 -0.63 8.00 7.34
CA ALA A 9 0.39 8.08 8.39
C ALA A 9 -0.25 7.87 9.77
N ILE A 10 0.57 7.44 10.73
CA ILE A 10 0.19 7.39 12.13
C ILE A 10 0.21 8.83 12.68
N GLU A 11 -0.97 9.41 12.85
CA GLU A 11 -1.17 10.76 13.40
C GLU A 11 -1.38 10.71 14.91
N SER A 12 -2.23 9.78 15.34
CA SER A 12 -2.53 9.49 16.73
C SER A 12 -2.90 8.02 16.90
N ARG A 13 -2.68 7.50 18.10
CA ARG A 13 -3.10 6.15 18.47
C ARG A 13 -4.61 5.96 18.26
N ASP A 14 -5.42 6.93 18.69
CA ASP A 14 -6.89 6.80 18.65
C ASP A 14 -7.41 6.73 17.22
N THR A 15 -6.89 7.55 16.30
CA THR A 15 -7.24 7.49 14.87
C THR A 15 -6.90 6.12 14.26
N VAL A 16 -5.72 5.59 14.61
CA VAL A 16 -5.26 4.28 14.11
C VAL A 16 -6.14 3.16 14.64
N MET A 17 -6.41 3.12 15.96
CA MET A 17 -7.24 2.08 16.59
C MET A 17 -8.68 2.09 16.07
N LEU A 18 -9.31 3.27 15.99
CA LEU A 18 -10.65 3.42 15.40
C LEU A 18 -10.72 2.91 13.97
N THR A 19 -9.72 3.26 13.17
CA THR A 19 -9.66 2.85 11.76
C THR A 19 -9.47 1.34 11.65
N ALA A 20 -8.58 0.75 12.44
CA ALA A 20 -8.32 -0.69 12.45
C ALA A 20 -9.56 -1.50 12.85
N GLU A 21 -10.24 -1.08 13.92
CA GLU A 21 -11.48 -1.72 14.39
C GLU A 21 -12.56 -1.69 13.32
N THR A 22 -12.81 -0.51 12.74
CA THR A 22 -13.86 -0.35 11.71
C THR A 22 -13.55 -1.19 10.47
N LEU A 23 -12.30 -1.14 9.97
CA LEU A 23 -11.88 -1.93 8.80
C LEU A 23 -11.99 -3.43 9.06
N LYS A 24 -11.57 -3.88 10.25
CA LYS A 24 -11.70 -5.29 10.63
C LYS A 24 -13.15 -5.74 10.60
N GLN A 25 -14.06 -4.98 11.22
CA GLN A 25 -15.49 -5.31 11.25
C GLN A 25 -16.09 -5.40 9.83
N VAL A 26 -15.71 -4.47 8.94
CA VAL A 26 -16.15 -4.49 7.54
C VAL A 26 -15.60 -5.72 6.82
N CYS A 27 -14.31 -5.98 6.94
CA CYS A 27 -13.66 -7.10 6.25
C CYS A 27 -14.15 -8.47 6.76
N ASP A 28 -14.34 -8.63 8.06
CA ASP A 28 -14.89 -9.86 8.66
C ASP A 28 -16.29 -10.18 8.10
N ARG A 29 -17.19 -9.17 8.03
CA ARG A 29 -18.53 -9.34 7.45
C ARG A 29 -18.50 -9.72 5.96
N MET A 30 -17.46 -9.30 5.24
CA MET A 30 -17.34 -9.50 3.79
C MET A 30 -16.44 -10.68 3.40
N GLY A 31 -15.81 -11.34 4.39
CA GLY A 31 -14.89 -12.45 4.14
C GLY A 31 -13.59 -12.02 3.42
N ILE A 32 -13.12 -10.79 3.64
CA ILE A 32 -11.90 -10.24 3.02
C ILE A 32 -10.75 -10.31 4.03
N THR A 33 -9.60 -10.83 3.60
CA THR A 33 -8.38 -10.74 4.39
C THR A 33 -7.87 -9.29 4.39
N LEU A 34 -7.74 -8.71 5.59
CA LEU A 34 -7.23 -7.36 5.80
C LEU A 34 -5.77 -7.40 6.25
N TYR A 35 -4.90 -6.66 5.56
CA TYR A 35 -3.57 -6.25 6.03
C TYR A 35 -3.68 -4.78 6.45
N PHE A 36 -3.56 -4.51 7.75
CA PHE A 36 -3.64 -3.14 8.24
C PHE A 36 -2.36 -2.38 7.92
N LYS A 37 -2.51 -1.22 7.25
CA LYS A 37 -1.38 -0.40 6.81
C LYS A 37 -1.41 0.98 7.45
N SER A 38 -0.28 1.41 8.01
CA SER A 38 -0.01 2.82 8.24
C SER A 38 1.50 3.08 8.23
N SER A 39 1.91 4.29 7.81
CA SER A 39 3.33 4.68 7.84
C SER A 39 3.67 5.35 9.17
N TYR A 40 4.77 4.97 9.77
CA TYR A 40 5.29 5.64 10.97
C TYR A 40 6.04 6.94 10.66
N ASP A 41 6.52 7.06 9.41
CA ASP A 41 7.23 8.23 8.90
C ASP A 41 6.92 8.45 7.41
N LYS A 42 6.69 9.68 7.02
CA LYS A 42 6.57 10.13 5.63
C LYS A 42 7.90 10.73 5.16
N ALA A 43 8.92 9.88 5.03
CA ALA A 43 10.30 10.26 4.72
C ALA A 43 10.46 10.96 3.37
N ASN A 44 9.58 10.69 2.40
CA ASN A 44 9.63 11.23 1.03
C ASN A 44 8.71 12.44 0.81
N ARG A 45 8.30 13.12 1.87
CA ARG A 45 7.39 14.26 1.81
C ARG A 45 8.12 15.53 1.38
N THR A 46 7.44 16.41 0.63
CA THR A 46 7.99 17.72 0.24
C THR A 46 8.17 18.64 1.45
N SER A 47 7.22 18.61 2.42
CA SER A 47 7.32 19.36 3.67
C SER A 47 8.18 18.64 4.71
N MET A 48 8.94 19.38 5.48
CA MET A 48 9.72 18.83 6.61
C MET A 48 8.88 18.61 7.86
N SER A 49 7.68 19.19 7.94
CA SER A 49 6.76 19.07 9.08
C SER A 49 5.81 17.89 8.93
N GLU A 50 5.24 17.46 10.06
CA GLU A 50 4.13 16.48 10.09
C GLU A 50 4.44 15.14 9.39
N ARG A 51 5.63 14.60 9.66
CA ARG A 51 6.08 13.34 9.07
C ARG A 51 5.42 12.10 9.67
N GLY A 52 4.80 12.20 10.81
CA GLY A 52 4.27 11.10 11.61
C GLY A 52 4.93 11.04 12.99
N VAL A 53 4.69 9.96 13.72
CA VAL A 53 5.15 9.78 15.11
C VAL A 53 6.57 9.24 15.24
N GLY A 54 7.22 8.88 14.13
CA GLY A 54 8.52 8.23 14.10
C GLY A 54 8.45 6.71 14.30
N MET A 55 9.58 6.04 14.04
CA MET A 55 9.63 4.57 13.97
C MET A 55 9.28 3.89 15.30
N GLU A 56 9.95 4.26 16.40
CA GLU A 56 9.78 3.61 17.70
C GLU A 56 8.31 3.66 18.15
N LYS A 57 7.75 4.86 18.23
CA LYS A 57 6.35 5.06 18.63
C LYS A 57 5.36 4.48 17.64
N GLY A 58 5.67 4.55 16.35
CA GLY A 58 4.83 3.98 15.30
C GLY A 58 4.76 2.46 15.39
N LEU A 59 5.87 1.78 15.65
CA LEU A 59 5.91 0.33 15.81
C LEU A 59 5.16 -0.13 17.07
N GLU A 60 5.24 0.61 18.18
CA GLU A 60 4.42 0.34 19.38
C GLU A 60 2.91 0.35 19.05
N ILE A 61 2.45 1.38 18.33
CA ILE A 61 1.03 1.51 17.94
C ILE A 61 0.62 0.40 16.98
N LEU A 62 1.46 0.06 15.99
CA LEU A 62 1.19 -1.02 15.05
C LEU A 62 1.16 -2.39 15.74
N GLN A 63 2.05 -2.62 16.72
CA GLN A 63 2.03 -3.82 17.54
C GLN A 63 0.75 -3.91 18.38
N GLU A 64 0.25 -2.79 18.88
CA GLU A 64 -1.02 -2.75 19.59
C GLU A 64 -2.20 -3.10 18.66
N VAL A 65 -2.26 -2.58 17.44
CA VAL A 65 -3.25 -2.98 16.43
C VAL A 65 -3.18 -4.48 16.17
N LYS A 66 -1.97 -5.00 15.95
CA LYS A 66 -1.73 -6.43 15.69
C LYS A 66 -2.29 -7.31 16.79
N SER A 67 -1.95 -7.00 18.03
CA SER A 67 -2.36 -7.82 19.19
C SER A 67 -3.84 -7.65 19.54
N THR A 68 -4.40 -6.43 19.42
CA THR A 68 -5.79 -6.15 19.81
C THR A 68 -6.79 -6.74 18.81
N PHE A 69 -6.48 -6.61 17.51
CA PHE A 69 -7.42 -7.00 16.45
C PHE A 69 -7.04 -8.28 15.72
N ASN A 70 -5.90 -8.89 16.06
CA ASN A 70 -5.33 -10.04 15.35
C ASN A 70 -5.21 -9.78 13.83
N LEU A 71 -4.68 -8.62 13.46
CA LEU A 71 -4.49 -8.19 12.08
C LEU A 71 -3.02 -8.31 11.67
N PRO A 72 -2.71 -8.83 10.48
CA PRO A 72 -1.38 -8.69 9.91
C PRO A 72 -1.09 -7.22 9.58
N ILE A 73 0.15 -6.81 9.82
CA ILE A 73 0.60 -5.43 9.70
C ILE A 73 1.46 -5.26 8.44
N LEU A 74 1.19 -4.18 7.72
CA LEU A 74 2.03 -3.67 6.64
C LEU A 74 2.48 -2.25 6.96
N THR A 75 3.78 -1.98 6.86
CA THR A 75 4.33 -0.61 6.93
C THR A 75 5.50 -0.45 5.97
N ASP A 76 5.82 0.79 5.61
CA ASP A 76 6.90 1.11 4.70
C ASP A 76 8.22 1.34 5.44
N VAL A 77 9.33 0.98 4.76
CA VAL A 77 10.71 1.20 5.20
C VAL A 77 11.43 2.08 4.19
N HIS A 78 12.35 2.93 4.68
CA HIS A 78 13.03 3.94 3.86
C HIS A 78 14.55 3.77 3.85
N GLU A 79 15.10 3.17 4.89
CA GLU A 79 16.52 2.93 5.10
C GLU A 79 16.76 1.46 5.44
N SER A 80 17.90 0.90 5.01
CA SER A 80 18.19 -0.52 5.19
C SER A 80 18.23 -0.96 6.67
N TRP A 81 18.67 -0.09 7.58
CA TRP A 81 18.74 -0.38 9.01
C TRP A 81 17.36 -0.47 9.68
N GLN A 82 16.32 0.05 9.05
CA GLN A 82 14.94 -0.03 9.56
C GLN A 82 14.31 -1.41 9.35
N CYS A 83 14.80 -2.17 8.34
CA CYS A 83 14.14 -3.40 7.91
C CYS A 83 14.02 -4.43 9.03
N GLU A 84 15.09 -4.66 9.79
CA GLU A 84 15.13 -5.66 10.85
C GLU A 84 14.21 -5.31 12.02
N PRO A 85 14.28 -4.13 12.65
CA PRO A 85 13.35 -3.77 13.73
C PRO A 85 11.90 -3.66 13.27
N VAL A 86 11.62 -3.23 12.04
CA VAL A 86 10.26 -3.19 11.49
C VAL A 86 9.71 -4.60 11.30
N ALA A 87 10.53 -5.56 10.89
CA ALA A 87 10.11 -6.94 10.68
C ALA A 87 9.73 -7.69 11.97
N GLU A 88 10.11 -7.19 13.15
CA GLU A 88 9.63 -7.74 14.42
C GLU A 88 8.12 -7.54 14.60
N VAL A 89 7.57 -6.46 14.06
CA VAL A 89 6.15 -6.09 14.15
C VAL A 89 5.39 -6.39 12.85
N ALA A 90 5.94 -5.95 11.72
CA ALA A 90 5.27 -6.04 10.43
C ALA A 90 5.38 -7.44 9.80
N ASP A 91 4.31 -7.88 9.18
CA ASP A 91 4.22 -9.12 8.40
C ASP A 91 4.56 -8.88 6.93
N VAL A 92 4.38 -7.64 6.48
CA VAL A 92 4.71 -7.17 5.13
C VAL A 92 5.49 -5.86 5.22
N LEU A 93 6.69 -5.83 4.64
CA LEU A 93 7.49 -4.61 4.51
C LEU A 93 7.26 -4.00 3.12
N GLN A 94 6.91 -2.71 3.09
CA GLN A 94 6.68 -2.01 1.83
C GLN A 94 7.89 -1.18 1.41
N ILE A 95 8.29 -1.33 0.16
CA ILE A 95 9.25 -0.46 -0.52
C ILE A 95 8.49 0.67 -1.22
N PRO A 96 8.66 1.94 -0.82
CA PRO A 96 8.05 3.08 -1.48
C PRO A 96 8.43 3.19 -2.96
N ALA A 97 7.54 3.79 -3.76
CA ALA A 97 7.72 3.89 -5.21
C ALA A 97 9.03 4.59 -5.62
N PHE A 98 9.44 5.65 -4.92
CA PHE A 98 10.70 6.34 -5.20
C PHE A 98 11.94 5.47 -4.92
N LEU A 99 11.83 4.48 -4.04
CA LEU A 99 12.92 3.62 -3.59
C LEU A 99 12.89 2.22 -4.23
N SER A 100 12.01 1.99 -5.18
CA SER A 100 11.77 0.68 -5.81
C SER A 100 13.00 0.08 -6.53
N ARG A 101 14.03 0.89 -6.82
CA ARG A 101 15.28 0.43 -7.43
C ARG A 101 16.47 0.35 -6.46
N GLN A 102 16.31 0.78 -5.20
CA GLN A 102 17.40 0.83 -4.22
C GLN A 102 17.85 -0.57 -3.82
N THR A 103 19.04 -0.97 -4.29
CA THR A 103 19.54 -2.34 -4.12
C THR A 103 19.68 -2.73 -2.66
N ASP A 104 20.32 -1.89 -1.84
CA ASP A 104 20.60 -2.21 -0.45
C ASP A 104 19.31 -2.31 0.39
N LEU A 105 18.31 -1.47 0.09
CA LEU A 105 17.01 -1.52 0.76
C LEU A 105 16.24 -2.80 0.39
N LEU A 106 16.18 -3.15 -0.91
CA LEU A 106 15.55 -4.38 -1.39
C LEU A 106 16.19 -5.63 -0.78
N VAL A 107 17.53 -5.67 -0.74
CA VAL A 107 18.28 -6.78 -0.14
C VAL A 107 18.05 -6.87 1.37
N ALA A 108 18.11 -5.75 2.09
CA ALA A 108 17.85 -5.72 3.52
C ALA A 108 16.43 -6.20 3.85
N THR A 109 15.44 -5.74 3.09
CA THR A 109 14.04 -6.15 3.26
C THR A 109 13.87 -7.65 2.98
N ALA A 110 14.46 -8.17 1.90
CA ALA A 110 14.40 -9.60 1.56
C ALA A 110 14.98 -10.51 2.66
N LYS A 111 16.07 -10.07 3.30
CA LYS A 111 16.73 -10.83 4.38
C LYS A 111 15.89 -10.98 5.63
N THR A 112 14.87 -10.15 5.85
CA THR A 112 13.96 -10.27 7.00
C THR A 112 13.09 -11.51 6.95
N GLY A 113 12.94 -12.15 5.79
CA GLY A 113 12.03 -13.30 5.58
C GLY A 113 10.55 -12.94 5.57
N LYS A 114 10.21 -11.66 5.58
CA LYS A 114 8.83 -11.19 5.48
C LYS A 114 8.41 -11.01 4.02
N ILE A 115 7.10 -10.82 3.79
CA ILE A 115 6.61 -10.44 2.46
C ILE A 115 7.13 -9.04 2.13
N VAL A 116 7.60 -8.86 0.91
CA VAL A 116 8.09 -7.58 0.39
C VAL A 116 7.09 -7.03 -0.62
N ASN A 117 6.37 -5.98 -0.25
CA ASN A 117 5.49 -5.27 -1.17
C ASN A 117 6.26 -4.15 -1.87
N VAL A 118 6.51 -4.29 -3.17
CA VAL A 118 7.25 -3.28 -3.95
C VAL A 118 6.28 -2.41 -4.74
N LYS A 119 6.22 -1.13 -4.40
CA LYS A 119 5.47 -0.15 -5.23
C LYS A 119 6.26 0.19 -6.47
N LYS A 120 5.66 0.01 -7.65
CA LYS A 120 6.27 0.40 -8.91
C LYS A 120 6.52 1.91 -8.92
N GLY A 121 7.76 2.31 -9.21
CA GLY A 121 8.09 3.73 -9.37
C GLY A 121 7.30 4.39 -10.51
N GLN A 122 6.90 5.65 -10.32
CA GLN A 122 6.17 6.41 -11.35
C GLN A 122 6.96 6.58 -12.65
N PHE A 123 8.26 6.42 -12.58
CA PHE A 123 9.23 6.52 -13.68
C PHE A 123 9.56 5.17 -14.33
N MET A 124 8.99 4.07 -13.80
CA MET A 124 9.32 2.70 -14.24
C MET A 124 8.27 2.16 -15.20
N ALA A 125 8.74 1.44 -16.21
CA ALA A 125 7.89 0.55 -16.97
C ALA A 125 7.56 -0.73 -16.14
N PRO A 126 6.43 -1.42 -16.41
CA PRO A 126 6.07 -2.63 -15.68
C PRO A 126 7.13 -3.73 -15.78
N TRP A 127 7.85 -3.85 -16.90
CA TRP A 127 8.92 -4.83 -17.09
C TRP A 127 10.19 -4.52 -16.30
N ASP A 128 10.39 -3.28 -15.84
CA ASP A 128 11.54 -2.91 -15.00
C ASP A 128 11.42 -3.49 -13.58
N MET A 129 10.21 -3.89 -13.16
CA MET A 129 9.99 -4.55 -11.87
C MET A 129 10.76 -5.87 -11.76
N ARG A 130 11.11 -6.50 -12.88
CA ARG A 130 11.98 -7.68 -12.90
C ARG A 130 13.29 -7.47 -12.14
N GLY A 131 13.87 -6.25 -12.22
CA GLY A 131 15.10 -5.92 -11.51
C GLY A 131 14.94 -5.92 -9.98
N ALA A 132 13.81 -5.46 -9.47
CA ALA A 132 13.50 -5.52 -8.03
C ALA A 132 13.23 -6.95 -7.59
N ILE A 133 12.44 -7.70 -8.36
CA ILE A 133 12.15 -9.12 -8.10
C ILE A 133 13.45 -9.92 -7.98
N ALA A 134 14.34 -9.83 -8.96
CA ALA A 134 15.60 -10.59 -8.98
C ALA A 134 16.48 -10.32 -7.74
N LYS A 135 16.50 -9.07 -7.24
CA LYS A 135 17.25 -8.71 -6.04
C LYS A 135 16.64 -9.34 -4.78
N ILE A 136 15.31 -9.37 -4.70
CA ILE A 136 14.61 -9.98 -3.56
C ILE A 136 14.78 -11.50 -3.58
N GLU A 137 14.49 -12.16 -4.72
CA GLU A 137 14.62 -13.62 -4.88
C GLU A 137 16.03 -14.14 -4.53
N ALA A 138 17.08 -13.40 -4.97
CA ALA A 138 18.46 -13.78 -4.69
C ALA A 138 18.86 -13.65 -3.21
N ASN A 139 18.08 -12.95 -2.38
CA ASN A 139 18.43 -12.64 -0.98
C ASN A 139 17.34 -13.08 0.02
N GLN A 140 16.21 -13.57 -0.44
CA GLN A 140 15.12 -14.01 0.43
C GLN A 140 15.54 -15.27 1.20
N THR A 141 15.46 -15.21 2.52
CA THR A 141 15.89 -16.28 3.43
C THR A 141 14.84 -17.37 3.61
N ILE A 142 13.57 -17.04 3.36
CA ILE A 142 12.43 -17.95 3.51
C ILE A 142 11.65 -17.95 2.20
N LYS A 143 11.38 -19.15 1.67
CA LYS A 143 10.45 -19.31 0.56
C LYS A 143 9.04 -19.38 1.14
N LEU A 144 8.24 -18.37 0.89
CA LEU A 144 6.82 -18.36 1.20
C LEU A 144 6.06 -19.03 0.03
N GLU A 145 5.16 -19.95 0.36
CA GLU A 145 4.37 -20.71 -0.62
C GLU A 145 2.92 -20.19 -0.70
N GLY A 146 2.22 -20.57 -1.76
CA GLY A 146 0.82 -20.22 -1.97
C GLY A 146 0.60 -18.74 -2.30
N ASP A 147 -0.49 -18.18 -1.85
CA ASP A 147 -0.89 -16.79 -2.13
C ASP A 147 0.05 -15.73 -1.53
N GLN A 148 0.91 -16.13 -0.60
CA GLN A 148 1.85 -15.22 0.04
C GLN A 148 3.12 -14.98 -0.77
N LYS A 149 3.59 -15.92 -1.55
CA LYS A 149 4.76 -15.91 -2.48
C LYS A 149 5.92 -14.94 -2.19
N GLY A 150 6.00 -14.37 -1.00
CA GLY A 150 7.10 -13.53 -0.52
C GLY A 150 7.30 -12.18 -1.19
N ILE A 151 6.72 -11.92 -2.37
CA ILE A 151 6.81 -10.65 -3.10
C ILE A 151 5.42 -10.24 -3.59
N TRP A 152 5.05 -8.99 -3.39
CA TRP A 152 3.88 -8.38 -4.02
C TRP A 152 4.31 -7.21 -4.88
N LEU A 153 3.66 -7.04 -6.03
CA LEU A 153 3.94 -5.97 -6.98
C LEU A 153 2.77 -4.99 -7.00
N THR A 154 3.02 -3.75 -6.62
CA THR A 154 1.97 -2.73 -6.53
C THR A 154 2.05 -1.71 -7.65
N GLU A 155 1.00 -1.65 -8.49
CA GLU A 155 0.77 -0.57 -9.44
C GLU A 155 0.17 0.63 -8.72
N ARG A 156 0.69 1.85 -9.03
CA ARG A 156 0.23 3.12 -8.45
C ARG A 156 0.24 4.29 -9.44
N GLY A 157 0.35 3.98 -10.71
CA GLY A 157 0.43 4.95 -11.80
C GLY A 157 1.86 5.36 -12.15
N SER A 158 1.95 5.99 -13.31
CA SER A 158 3.18 6.53 -13.89
C SER A 158 3.04 8.03 -14.11
N SER A 159 4.16 8.76 -13.99
CA SER A 159 4.17 10.20 -14.27
C SER A 159 3.86 10.46 -15.74
N PHE A 160 2.97 11.40 -16.00
CA PHE A 160 2.60 11.86 -17.32
C PHE A 160 2.74 13.39 -17.40
N GLY A 161 3.86 13.85 -17.95
CA GLY A 161 4.22 15.26 -17.89
C GLY A 161 4.53 15.72 -16.46
N TYR A 162 4.21 16.97 -16.15
CA TYR A 162 4.39 17.56 -14.82
C TYR A 162 3.10 17.52 -14.02
N GLY A 163 3.14 16.84 -12.87
CA GLY A 163 2.05 16.89 -11.89
C GLY A 163 0.84 15.98 -12.16
N ASN A 164 0.89 15.11 -13.17
CA ASN A 164 -0.16 14.13 -13.44
C ASN A 164 0.33 12.71 -13.27
N ILE A 165 -0.56 11.84 -12.81
CA ILE A 165 -0.38 10.40 -12.74
C ILE A 165 -1.43 9.75 -13.65
N VAL A 166 -0.99 8.78 -14.45
CA VAL A 166 -1.86 7.96 -15.32
C VAL A 166 -1.60 6.49 -15.02
N VAL A 167 -2.65 5.72 -14.90
CA VAL A 167 -2.55 4.27 -14.73
C VAL A 167 -2.67 3.58 -16.09
N ASP A 168 -1.64 2.87 -16.46
CA ASP A 168 -1.71 1.89 -17.55
C ASP A 168 -2.27 0.58 -17.00
N MET A 169 -3.55 0.31 -17.25
CA MET A 169 -4.19 -0.93 -16.79
C MET A 169 -3.54 -2.18 -17.38
N THR A 170 -2.86 -2.09 -18.52
CA THR A 170 -2.10 -3.22 -19.10
C THR A 170 -0.87 -3.55 -18.27
N SER A 171 -0.37 -2.64 -17.42
CA SER A 171 0.76 -2.90 -16.53
C SER A 171 0.45 -3.99 -15.50
N LEU A 172 -0.81 -4.11 -15.06
CA LEU A 172 -1.27 -5.16 -14.14
C LEU A 172 -1.09 -6.55 -14.77
N VAL A 173 -1.49 -6.68 -16.04
CA VAL A 173 -1.33 -7.94 -16.80
C VAL A 173 0.14 -8.27 -17.01
N LYS A 174 0.95 -7.29 -17.44
CA LYS A 174 2.40 -7.48 -17.69
C LYS A 174 3.17 -7.87 -16.42
N MET A 175 2.86 -7.26 -15.28
CA MET A 175 3.52 -7.62 -14.02
C MET A 175 3.07 -9.00 -13.52
N ARG A 176 1.84 -9.44 -13.80
CA ARG A 176 1.34 -10.76 -13.44
C ARG A 176 2.14 -11.90 -14.07
N GLU A 177 2.76 -11.67 -15.23
CA GLU A 177 3.63 -12.66 -15.91
C GLU A 177 4.82 -13.12 -15.06
N TYR A 178 5.21 -12.32 -14.06
CA TYR A 178 6.25 -12.70 -13.10
C TYR A 178 5.79 -13.72 -12.05
N GLY A 179 4.49 -14.04 -11.99
CA GLY A 179 3.94 -15.07 -11.11
C GLY A 179 3.77 -14.65 -9.66
N TYR A 180 3.84 -13.36 -9.35
CA TYR A 180 3.62 -12.77 -8.03
C TYR A 180 2.26 -12.08 -7.92
N PRO A 181 1.69 -11.98 -6.69
CA PRO A 181 0.47 -11.24 -6.48
C PRO A 181 0.58 -9.77 -6.93
N ILE A 182 -0.46 -9.31 -7.62
CA ILE A 182 -0.57 -7.94 -8.13
C ILE A 182 -1.51 -7.14 -7.25
N VAL A 183 -1.01 -6.05 -6.71
CA VAL A 183 -1.76 -5.10 -5.89
C VAL A 183 -2.01 -3.82 -6.70
N PHE A 184 -3.21 -3.30 -6.61
CA PHE A 184 -3.55 -2.00 -7.17
C PHE A 184 -3.71 -0.96 -6.06
N ASP A 185 -2.87 0.07 -6.07
CA ASP A 185 -2.97 1.22 -5.17
C ASP A 185 -3.87 2.29 -5.80
N ALA A 186 -5.13 2.27 -5.41
CA ALA A 186 -6.12 3.18 -5.97
C ALA A 186 -5.98 4.62 -5.45
N THR A 187 -5.49 4.78 -4.20
CA THR A 187 -5.37 6.09 -3.56
C THR A 187 -4.26 6.93 -4.19
N HIS A 188 -3.09 6.34 -4.40
CA HIS A 188 -1.96 7.06 -4.99
C HIS A 188 -2.06 7.19 -6.53
N SER A 189 -2.91 6.40 -7.16
CA SER A 189 -3.17 6.48 -8.60
C SER A 189 -3.93 7.74 -9.03
N VAL A 190 -4.56 8.44 -8.10
CA VAL A 190 -5.30 9.69 -8.34
C VAL A 190 -4.57 10.92 -7.80
N GLN A 191 -3.32 10.77 -7.35
CA GLN A 191 -2.50 11.89 -6.91
C GLN A 191 -2.22 12.88 -8.05
N GLN A 192 -2.10 14.14 -7.68
CA GLN A 192 -1.59 15.23 -8.51
C GLN A 192 -0.36 15.82 -7.81
N PRO A 193 0.83 15.24 -8.03
CA PRO A 193 2.04 15.68 -7.35
C PRO A 193 2.31 17.17 -7.57
N SER A 194 2.64 17.89 -6.49
CA SER A 194 3.02 19.31 -6.51
C SER A 194 1.97 20.28 -7.11
N SER A 195 0.72 19.87 -7.27
CA SER A 195 -0.32 20.69 -7.90
C SER A 195 -0.77 21.90 -7.05
N GLN A 196 -0.46 21.92 -5.75
CA GLN A 196 -0.87 22.96 -4.82
C GLN A 196 0.34 23.49 -4.03
N ALA A 197 1.15 24.35 -4.67
CA ALA A 197 2.27 25.07 -4.01
C ALA A 197 3.15 24.16 -3.09
N GLY A 198 3.52 22.97 -3.57
CA GLY A 198 4.36 22.00 -2.82
C GLY A 198 3.57 20.99 -1.99
N VAL A 199 2.23 21.04 -2.00
CA VAL A 199 1.38 20.00 -1.42
C VAL A 199 0.83 19.10 -2.53
N THR A 200 0.80 17.80 -2.29
CA THR A 200 0.19 16.84 -3.20
C THR A 200 -1.33 17.01 -3.20
N GLY A 201 -1.88 17.38 -4.35
CA GLY A 201 -3.31 17.34 -4.61
C GLY A 201 -3.77 15.97 -5.06
N GLY A 202 -5.04 15.84 -5.40
CA GLY A 202 -5.60 14.61 -5.94
C GLY A 202 -7.10 14.68 -6.16
N ASN A 203 -7.64 13.60 -6.69
CA ASN A 203 -9.06 13.49 -6.97
C ASN A 203 -9.65 12.20 -6.39
N ARG A 204 -10.04 12.24 -5.11
CA ARG A 204 -10.65 11.10 -4.38
C ARG A 204 -11.84 10.51 -5.12
N GLU A 205 -12.61 11.33 -5.82
CA GLU A 205 -13.81 10.88 -6.52
C GLU A 205 -13.49 9.89 -7.65
N MET A 206 -12.26 9.91 -8.18
CA MET A 206 -11.82 8.96 -9.20
C MET A 206 -11.41 7.61 -8.63
N VAL A 207 -11.16 7.48 -7.33
CA VAL A 207 -10.73 6.23 -6.68
C VAL A 207 -11.67 5.06 -7.01
N PRO A 208 -13.01 5.14 -6.80
CA PRO A 208 -13.90 4.02 -7.11
C PRO A 208 -13.92 3.65 -8.59
N HIS A 209 -13.69 4.61 -9.50
CA HIS A 209 -13.64 4.35 -10.94
C HIS A 209 -12.41 3.53 -11.33
N LEU A 210 -11.24 3.89 -10.79
CA LEU A 210 -10.00 3.15 -11.04
C LEU A 210 -10.02 1.77 -10.37
N ILE A 211 -10.63 1.64 -9.20
CA ILE A 211 -10.81 0.32 -8.55
C ILE A 211 -11.58 -0.61 -9.48
N ARG A 212 -12.73 -0.19 -9.98
CA ARG A 212 -13.55 -1.03 -10.88
C ARG A 212 -12.77 -1.47 -12.13
N ALA A 213 -12.01 -0.55 -12.72
CA ALA A 213 -11.17 -0.87 -13.88
C ALA A 213 -10.08 -1.89 -13.54
N ALA A 214 -9.35 -1.69 -12.46
CA ALA A 214 -8.27 -2.59 -12.03
C ALA A 214 -8.79 -3.98 -11.64
N VAL A 215 -9.91 -4.04 -10.92
CA VAL A 215 -10.54 -5.32 -10.55
C VAL A 215 -11.05 -6.06 -11.78
N ALA A 216 -11.63 -5.37 -12.75
CA ALA A 216 -12.06 -5.98 -14.02
C ALA A 216 -10.90 -6.52 -14.85
N VAL A 217 -9.70 -5.95 -14.74
CA VAL A 217 -8.46 -6.51 -15.33
C VAL A 217 -7.97 -7.73 -14.55
N GLY A 218 -8.27 -7.81 -13.27
CA GLY A 218 -7.85 -8.86 -12.34
C GLY A 218 -6.67 -8.41 -11.49
N ILE A 219 -6.90 -8.28 -10.19
CA ILE A 219 -5.89 -8.00 -9.17
C ILE A 219 -6.04 -9.00 -8.02
N ASP A 220 -4.95 -9.21 -7.27
CA ASP A 220 -4.96 -10.10 -6.10
C ASP A 220 -5.20 -9.30 -4.82
N GLY A 221 -4.75 -8.03 -4.81
CA GLY A 221 -4.90 -7.12 -3.67
C GLY A 221 -5.32 -5.72 -4.08
N LEU A 222 -6.12 -5.09 -3.23
CA LEU A 222 -6.49 -3.68 -3.32
C LEU A 222 -5.81 -2.91 -2.18
N PHE A 223 -5.15 -1.79 -2.51
CA PHE A 223 -4.55 -0.89 -1.54
C PHE A 223 -5.35 0.41 -1.46
N LEU A 224 -5.77 0.77 -0.24
CA LEU A 224 -6.52 2.00 0.05
C LEU A 224 -5.94 2.71 1.27
N GLU A 225 -5.62 3.99 1.14
CA GLU A 225 -5.48 4.84 2.32
C GLU A 225 -6.85 5.38 2.72
N VAL A 226 -7.17 5.25 3.99
CA VAL A 226 -8.49 5.59 4.53
C VAL A 226 -8.36 6.41 5.81
N HIS A 227 -9.28 7.34 6.02
CA HIS A 227 -9.27 8.17 7.21
C HIS A 227 -10.70 8.49 7.68
N PRO A 228 -10.97 8.57 8.99
CA PRO A 228 -12.30 8.96 9.51
C PRO A 228 -12.75 10.34 9.01
N SER A 229 -11.81 11.27 8.89
CA SER A 229 -12.02 12.65 8.41
C SER A 229 -10.86 13.06 7.51
N PRO A 230 -10.82 12.66 6.23
CA PRO A 230 -9.66 12.86 5.35
C PRO A 230 -9.19 14.31 5.21
N GLU A 231 -10.10 15.26 5.34
CA GLU A 231 -9.79 16.69 5.31
C GLU A 231 -8.92 17.18 6.47
N LYS A 232 -8.80 16.38 7.54
CA LYS A 232 -7.94 16.64 8.71
C LYS A 232 -6.63 15.86 8.68
N ALA A 233 -6.47 14.98 7.70
CA ALA A 233 -5.29 14.12 7.60
C ALA A 233 -4.02 14.95 7.35
N ILE A 234 -2.94 14.58 8.03
CA ILE A 234 -1.63 15.26 7.87
C ILE A 234 -0.97 14.98 6.52
N SER A 235 -1.37 13.92 5.83
CA SER A 235 -0.83 13.53 4.52
C SER A 235 -1.93 13.01 3.60
N ASP A 236 -1.78 13.24 2.29
CA ASP A 236 -2.67 12.75 1.23
C ASP A 236 -4.17 13.01 1.47
N ALA A 237 -4.49 14.11 2.15
CA ALA A 237 -5.86 14.50 2.51
C ALA A 237 -6.83 14.51 1.32
N ALA A 238 -6.35 14.90 0.13
CA ALA A 238 -7.14 14.95 -1.10
C ALA A 238 -7.45 13.56 -1.70
N ASN A 239 -6.69 12.53 -1.32
CA ASN A 239 -6.75 11.20 -1.94
C ASN A 239 -7.34 10.13 -1.03
N GLN A 240 -7.14 10.24 0.29
CA GLN A 240 -7.63 9.24 1.24
C GLN A 240 -9.15 9.05 1.14
N VAL A 241 -9.59 7.81 1.13
CA VAL A 241 -11.00 7.45 1.14
C VAL A 241 -11.59 7.68 2.52
N ARG A 242 -12.84 8.13 2.60
CA ARG A 242 -13.54 8.22 3.89
C ARG A 242 -13.77 6.81 4.44
N LEU A 243 -13.47 6.61 5.70
CA LEU A 243 -13.62 5.31 6.36
C LEU A 243 -15.05 4.75 6.21
N ASN A 244 -16.06 5.61 6.27
CA ASN A 244 -17.47 5.23 6.12
C ASN A 244 -17.84 4.77 4.69
N ASP A 245 -17.05 5.11 3.68
CA ASP A 245 -17.34 4.75 2.28
C ASP A 245 -16.74 3.39 1.90
N VAL A 246 -15.84 2.85 2.73
CA VAL A 246 -15.07 1.63 2.42
C VAL A 246 -15.98 0.43 2.18
N GLU A 247 -16.98 0.21 3.03
CA GLU A 247 -17.90 -0.93 2.87
C GLU A 247 -18.64 -0.88 1.53
N HIS A 248 -19.12 0.29 1.13
CA HIS A 248 -19.80 0.46 -0.15
C HIS A 248 -18.88 0.18 -1.34
N ILE A 249 -17.65 0.69 -1.30
CA ILE A 249 -16.64 0.46 -2.32
C ILE A 249 -16.32 -1.04 -2.44
N LEU A 250 -16.09 -1.71 -1.32
CA LEU A 250 -15.75 -3.13 -1.30
C LEU A 250 -16.90 -4.02 -1.80
N LYS A 251 -18.17 -3.68 -1.53
CA LYS A 251 -19.32 -4.41 -2.09
C LYS A 251 -19.27 -4.44 -3.62
N GLN A 252 -19.13 -3.28 -4.25
CA GLN A 252 -19.02 -3.19 -5.70
C GLN A 252 -17.78 -3.92 -6.24
N THR A 253 -16.67 -3.80 -5.53
CA THR A 253 -15.41 -4.46 -5.88
C THR A 253 -15.55 -5.97 -5.93
N LEU A 254 -16.15 -6.57 -4.89
CA LEU A 254 -16.34 -8.02 -4.81
C LEU A 254 -17.33 -8.57 -5.85
N GLU A 255 -18.32 -7.79 -6.25
CA GLU A 255 -19.23 -8.19 -7.32
C GLU A 255 -18.50 -8.33 -8.67
N ILE A 256 -17.60 -7.38 -8.98
CA ILE A 256 -16.77 -7.45 -10.20
C ILE A 256 -15.75 -8.60 -10.09
N ASP A 257 -15.09 -8.74 -8.94
CA ASP A 257 -14.10 -9.80 -8.68
C ASP A 257 -14.70 -11.19 -8.90
N LYS A 258 -15.94 -11.41 -8.45
CA LYS A 258 -16.66 -12.66 -8.70
C LYS A 258 -16.92 -12.92 -10.17
N LEU A 259 -17.26 -11.89 -10.95
CA LEU A 259 -17.56 -12.03 -12.39
C LEU A 259 -16.34 -12.46 -13.20
N ILE A 260 -15.14 -12.02 -12.82
CA ILE A 260 -13.92 -12.35 -13.55
C ILE A 260 -13.30 -13.69 -13.12
N HIS A 261 -13.71 -14.23 -11.98
CA HIS A 261 -13.24 -15.52 -11.46
C HIS A 261 -14.30 -16.63 -11.54
N SER A 262 -15.48 -16.35 -12.10
CA SER A 262 -16.52 -17.32 -12.43
C SER A 262 -16.27 -17.93 -13.82
#